data_b889a5d555f9bd1281dee89b34817e80
#
_entry.id   b889a5d555f9bd1281dee89b34817e80
#
_cell.length_a   1.000
_cell.length_b   1.000
_cell.length_c   1.000
_cell.angle_alpha   90.00
_cell.angle_beta   90.00
_cell.angle_gamma   90.00
#
_symmetry.space_group_name_H-M   'P 1'
#
loop_
_entity.id
_entity.type
_entity.pdbx_description
1 polymer ?
#
loop_
_entity_poly.entity_id
_entity_poly.type
_entity_poly.pdbx_seq_one_letter_code
_entity_poly.pdbx_strand_id
1 'polypeptide(L)'
;IVMRLVGSEMCIRDRYNTPATYILSAIIQKVTNEKLVDYLYPRLFKPLGIDKPELEEDPIGINVGGWGLHLKTEDIAKFGQLYLKKGNWNGKQILSEEWINSATSKQVSNGSNPINDWTQGYGFQFWRSRYNSYRGDGAMGQFCLVIPEKDMVIAITSGTNDLALVMELVWDIILPNTSETKIIKSDIAYNKLKKKLSSLSLNPYSNRMGVKNSIIKSFSKKYQIEDNEEGVKSISFKTDENDNFIELEMENEKELISFDYESF
;
A
#
# COMPACT_ATOMS: atom_id res chain seq x y z
N ILE A 1 24.80 22.25 -6.35
CA ILE A 1 24.40 20.82 -6.46
C ILE A 1 24.85 20.06 -5.22
N VAL A 2 26.10 20.23 -4.77
CA VAL A 2 26.64 19.56 -3.56
C VAL A 2 25.89 19.96 -2.29
N MET A 3 25.52 21.22 -2.11
CA MET A 3 24.74 21.68 -0.96
C MET A 3 23.30 21.12 -0.93
N ARG A 4 22.70 20.84 -2.10
CA ARG A 4 21.38 20.20 -2.17
C ARG A 4 21.44 18.70 -1.88
N LEU A 5 22.53 18.03 -2.24
CA LEU A 5 22.75 16.61 -1.91
C LEU A 5 22.97 16.42 -0.41
N VAL A 6 23.75 17.29 0.25
CA VAL A 6 23.92 17.26 1.71
C VAL A 6 22.58 17.52 2.41
N GLY A 7 21.75 18.41 1.88
CA GLY A 7 20.37 18.59 2.39
C GLY A 7 19.47 17.38 2.20
N SER A 8 19.62 16.61 1.12
CA SER A 8 18.83 15.40 0.88
C SER A 8 19.29 14.22 1.76
N GLU A 9 20.58 14.10 2.05
CA GLU A 9 21.08 13.08 3.00
C GLU A 9 20.56 13.33 4.41
N MET A 10 20.47 14.56 4.86
CA MET A 10 19.82 14.91 6.12
C MET A 10 18.32 14.54 6.08
N CYS A 11 17.63 14.78 4.98
CA CYS A 11 16.20 14.45 4.84
C CYS A 11 15.90 12.94 4.91
N ILE A 12 16.81 12.06 4.51
CA ILE A 12 16.64 10.60 4.64
C ILE A 12 16.59 10.18 6.11
N ARG A 13 17.33 10.87 6.97
CA ARG A 13 17.35 10.60 8.42
C ARG A 13 16.28 11.36 9.18
N ASP A 14 15.94 12.58 8.72
CA ASP A 14 15.28 13.57 9.55
C ASP A 14 13.83 13.83 9.15
N ARG A 15 13.41 13.42 7.94
CA ARG A 15 12.07 13.67 7.46
C ARG A 15 11.71 12.73 6.31
N TYR A 16 10.44 12.31 6.25
CA TYR A 16 9.89 11.63 5.08
C TYR A 16 10.15 12.42 3.79
N ASN A 17 10.79 11.77 2.82
CA ASN A 17 11.17 12.42 1.57
C ASN A 17 11.19 11.43 0.41
N THR A 18 10.15 11.41 -0.40
CA THR A 18 10.02 10.53 -1.57
C THR A 18 11.11 10.77 -2.64
N PRO A 19 11.47 12.02 -3.01
CA PRO A 19 12.58 12.27 -3.92
C PRO A 19 13.92 11.70 -3.45
N ALA A 20 14.18 11.68 -2.14
CA ALA A 20 15.41 11.08 -1.61
C ALA A 20 15.46 9.57 -1.88
N THR A 21 14.34 8.87 -1.79
CA THR A 21 14.26 7.43 -2.10
C THR A 21 14.49 7.17 -3.58
N TYR A 22 13.96 8.01 -4.47
CA TYR A 22 14.27 7.93 -5.90
C TYR A 22 15.78 8.09 -6.17
N ILE A 23 16.45 9.04 -5.51
CA ILE A 23 17.91 9.21 -5.65
C ILE A 23 18.66 7.96 -5.20
N LEU A 24 18.23 7.30 -4.12
CA LEU A 24 18.84 6.03 -3.68
C LEU A 24 18.68 4.93 -4.74
N SER A 25 17.51 4.83 -5.37
CA SER A 25 17.28 3.90 -6.48
C SER A 25 18.23 4.17 -7.65
N ALA A 26 18.33 5.44 -8.06
CA ALA A 26 19.23 5.87 -9.12
C ALA A 26 20.72 5.58 -8.81
N ILE A 27 21.13 5.76 -7.56
CA ILE A 27 22.49 5.43 -7.11
C ILE A 27 22.73 3.93 -7.22
N ILE A 28 21.82 3.08 -6.74
CA ILE A 28 21.96 1.63 -6.84
C ILE A 28 22.08 1.21 -8.31
N GLN A 29 21.19 1.68 -9.17
CA GLN A 29 21.24 1.36 -10.60
C GLN A 29 22.54 1.81 -11.23
N LYS A 30 23.05 2.99 -10.90
CA LYS A 30 24.31 3.51 -11.42
C LYS A 30 25.54 2.71 -10.95
N VAL A 31 25.56 2.30 -9.68
CA VAL A 31 26.71 1.61 -9.08
C VAL A 31 26.75 0.14 -9.47
N THR A 32 25.58 -0.51 -9.57
CA THR A 32 25.49 -1.95 -9.83
C THR A 32 25.23 -2.28 -11.29
N ASN A 33 24.80 -1.31 -12.09
CA ASN A 33 24.28 -1.48 -13.44
C ASN A 33 23.06 -2.42 -13.52
N GLU A 34 22.35 -2.59 -12.40
CA GLU A 34 21.11 -3.36 -12.28
C GLU A 34 19.98 -2.40 -11.89
N LYS A 35 18.76 -2.55 -12.43
CA LYS A 35 17.57 -1.85 -11.91
C LYS A 35 17.35 -2.23 -10.45
N LEU A 36 16.77 -1.33 -9.66
CA LEU A 36 16.56 -1.57 -8.22
C LEU A 36 15.81 -2.89 -7.97
N VAL A 37 14.76 -3.16 -8.74
CA VAL A 37 13.97 -4.38 -8.58
C VAL A 37 14.79 -5.63 -8.93
N ASP A 38 15.64 -5.57 -9.93
CA ASP A 38 16.53 -6.66 -10.35
C ASP A 38 17.61 -6.92 -9.29
N TYR A 39 18.17 -5.85 -8.74
CA TYR A 39 19.13 -5.92 -7.64
C TYR A 39 18.52 -6.54 -6.36
N LEU A 40 17.31 -6.16 -6.02
CA LEU A 40 16.63 -6.64 -4.81
C LEU A 40 16.07 -8.06 -4.98
N TYR A 41 15.71 -8.47 -6.19
CA TYR A 41 15.07 -9.77 -6.38
C TYR A 41 15.87 -10.95 -5.81
N PRO A 42 17.13 -11.20 -6.19
CA PRO A 42 17.89 -12.32 -5.64
C PRO A 42 18.32 -12.12 -4.18
N ARG A 43 18.36 -10.88 -3.69
CA ARG A 43 18.91 -10.51 -2.38
C ARG A 43 17.85 -10.42 -1.30
N LEU A 44 16.62 -10.04 -1.66
CA LEU A 44 15.52 -9.82 -0.72
C LEU A 44 14.28 -10.61 -1.10
N PHE A 45 13.69 -10.37 -2.28
CA PHE A 45 12.38 -10.92 -2.63
C PHE A 45 12.39 -12.44 -2.75
N LYS A 46 13.31 -12.98 -3.56
CA LYS A 46 13.43 -14.44 -3.77
C LYS A 46 13.70 -15.21 -2.47
N PRO A 47 14.62 -14.80 -1.59
CA PRO A 47 14.80 -15.45 -0.27
C PRO A 47 13.55 -15.46 0.60
N LEU A 48 12.69 -14.43 0.51
CA LEU A 48 11.42 -14.35 1.24
C LEU A 48 10.29 -15.16 0.58
N GLY A 49 10.56 -15.79 -0.57
CA GLY A 49 9.53 -16.48 -1.35
C GLY A 49 8.50 -15.50 -1.94
N ILE A 50 8.97 -14.33 -2.35
CA ILE A 50 8.21 -13.31 -3.05
C ILE A 50 8.57 -13.41 -4.54
N ASP A 51 7.58 -13.52 -5.41
CA ASP A 51 7.77 -13.45 -6.85
C ASP A 51 8.38 -12.11 -7.22
N LYS A 52 9.08 -12.02 -8.35
CA LYS A 52 9.68 -10.76 -8.79
C LYS A 52 8.56 -9.72 -8.96
N PRO A 53 8.53 -8.67 -8.12
CA PRO A 53 7.49 -7.67 -8.22
C PRO A 53 7.74 -6.71 -9.39
N GLU A 54 6.67 -6.04 -9.79
CA GLU A 54 6.77 -4.87 -10.67
C GLU A 54 7.11 -3.64 -9.84
N LEU A 55 7.96 -2.79 -10.36
CA LEU A 55 8.32 -1.50 -9.79
C LEU A 55 8.32 -0.47 -10.90
N GLU A 56 7.50 0.56 -10.76
CA GLU A 56 7.38 1.64 -11.74
C GLU A 56 8.73 2.27 -12.09
N GLU A 57 8.82 2.76 -13.31
CA GLU A 57 10.02 3.38 -13.86
C GLU A 57 9.71 4.81 -14.31
N ASP A 58 10.71 5.65 -14.25
CA ASP A 58 10.65 6.95 -14.88
C ASP A 58 10.88 6.85 -16.40
N PRO A 59 10.67 7.93 -17.17
CA PRO A 59 10.86 7.91 -18.63
C PRO A 59 12.26 7.56 -19.11
N ILE A 60 13.27 7.58 -18.23
CA ILE A 60 14.65 7.20 -18.56
C ILE A 60 15.04 5.81 -18.05
N GLY A 61 14.09 5.04 -17.54
CA GLY A 61 14.25 3.65 -17.13
C GLY A 61 14.87 3.44 -15.75
N ILE A 62 14.74 4.40 -14.85
CA ILE A 62 15.13 4.26 -13.45
C ILE A 62 13.90 3.87 -12.63
N ASN A 63 13.99 2.78 -11.85
CA ASN A 63 12.92 2.46 -10.92
C ASN A 63 12.70 3.59 -9.91
N VAL A 64 11.45 4.05 -9.72
CA VAL A 64 11.12 5.25 -8.95
C VAL A 64 11.44 5.13 -7.44
N GLY A 65 11.48 3.92 -6.89
CA GLY A 65 11.98 3.61 -5.55
C GLY A 65 11.14 4.14 -4.39
N GLY A 66 10.42 5.24 -4.57
CA GLY A 66 9.60 5.88 -3.53
C GLY A 66 8.11 5.55 -3.61
N TRP A 67 7.67 4.93 -4.68
CA TRP A 67 6.29 4.47 -4.94
C TRP A 67 6.28 3.39 -6.03
N GLY A 68 5.11 2.93 -6.46
CA GLY A 68 4.96 2.06 -7.62
C GLY A 68 5.48 0.63 -7.45
N LEU A 69 5.71 0.16 -6.22
CA LEU A 69 6.04 -1.24 -5.96
C LEU A 69 4.75 -2.05 -5.78
N HIS A 70 4.50 -2.99 -6.69
CA HIS A 70 3.33 -3.86 -6.68
C HIS A 70 3.60 -5.14 -5.91
N LEU A 71 2.95 -5.31 -4.76
CA LEU A 71 3.09 -6.47 -3.87
C LEU A 71 1.72 -6.99 -3.43
N LYS A 72 1.64 -8.30 -3.21
CA LYS A 72 0.50 -8.90 -2.49
C LYS A 72 0.56 -8.54 -1.01
N THR A 73 -0.59 -8.47 -0.35
CA THR A 73 -0.64 -8.17 1.09
C THR A 73 0.19 -9.16 1.92
N GLU A 74 0.20 -10.44 1.54
CA GLU A 74 1.02 -11.47 2.18
C GLU A 74 2.53 -11.22 2.03
N ASP A 75 2.95 -10.62 0.91
CA ASP A 75 4.36 -10.32 0.68
C ASP A 75 4.83 -9.12 1.52
N ILE A 76 3.94 -8.16 1.75
CA ILE A 76 4.16 -7.08 2.73
C ILE A 76 4.33 -7.68 4.14
N ALA A 77 3.50 -8.67 4.50
CA ALA A 77 3.62 -9.36 5.79
C ALA A 77 4.93 -10.13 5.93
N LYS A 78 5.43 -10.78 4.87
CA LYS A 78 6.75 -11.45 4.87
C LYS A 78 7.88 -10.45 5.11
N PHE A 79 7.82 -9.28 4.50
CA PHE A 79 8.79 -8.20 4.76
C PHE A 79 8.75 -7.74 6.22
N GLY A 80 7.56 -7.49 6.76
CA GLY A 80 7.38 -7.15 8.17
C GLY A 80 7.91 -8.24 9.10
N GLN A 81 7.68 -9.51 8.78
CA GLN A 81 8.18 -10.67 9.53
C GLN A 81 9.72 -10.74 9.52
N LEU A 82 10.37 -10.42 8.39
CA LEU A 82 11.83 -10.32 8.33
C LEU A 82 12.35 -9.29 9.33
N TYR A 83 11.71 -8.12 9.41
CA TYR A 83 12.08 -7.07 10.35
C TYR A 83 11.78 -7.47 11.81
N LEU A 84 10.62 -8.09 12.06
CA LEU A 84 10.28 -8.62 13.40
C LEU A 84 11.31 -9.64 13.89
N LYS A 85 11.79 -10.51 13.00
CA LYS A 85 12.83 -11.52 13.30
C LYS A 85 14.26 -11.00 13.10
N LYS A 86 14.43 -9.67 13.16
CA LYS A 86 15.73 -9.01 13.14
C LYS A 86 16.61 -9.44 11.97
N GLY A 87 15.99 -9.53 10.80
CA GLY A 87 16.66 -9.86 9.55
C GLY A 87 16.89 -11.34 9.31
N ASN A 88 16.47 -12.22 10.22
CA ASN A 88 16.56 -13.67 10.04
C ASN A 88 15.30 -14.21 9.36
N TRP A 89 15.47 -14.99 8.31
CA TRP A 89 14.42 -15.67 7.58
C TRP A 89 14.74 -17.15 7.41
N ASN A 90 13.96 -18.01 8.04
CA ASN A 90 14.15 -19.47 7.99
C ASN A 90 15.58 -19.92 8.32
N GLY A 91 16.20 -19.31 9.32
CA GLY A 91 17.56 -19.62 9.75
C GLY A 91 18.67 -18.92 8.95
N LYS A 92 18.33 -18.15 7.91
CA LYS A 92 19.30 -17.39 7.12
C LYS A 92 19.20 -15.90 7.46
N GLN A 93 20.34 -15.28 7.79
CA GLN A 93 20.43 -13.84 7.98
C GLN A 93 20.41 -13.14 6.62
N ILE A 94 19.32 -12.43 6.31
CA ILE A 94 19.15 -11.66 5.07
C ILE A 94 19.61 -10.22 5.26
N LEU A 95 19.26 -9.61 6.39
CA LEU A 95 19.70 -8.27 6.81
C LEU A 95 20.34 -8.40 8.19
N SER A 96 21.38 -7.62 8.49
CA SER A 96 22.00 -7.67 9.81
C SER A 96 21.05 -7.16 10.90
N GLU A 97 21.11 -7.75 12.08
CA GLU A 97 20.33 -7.29 13.23
C GLU A 97 20.68 -5.84 13.59
N GLU A 98 21.94 -5.47 13.48
CA GLU A 98 22.42 -4.11 13.72
C GLU A 98 21.72 -3.10 12.77
N TRP A 99 21.61 -3.44 11.49
CA TRP A 99 20.89 -2.62 10.53
C TRP A 99 19.41 -2.48 10.91
N ILE A 100 18.73 -3.58 11.20
CA ILE A 100 17.32 -3.57 11.60
C ILE A 100 17.11 -2.66 12.82
N ASN A 101 17.91 -2.85 13.86
CA ASN A 101 17.82 -2.06 15.08
C ASN A 101 18.05 -0.57 14.80
N SER A 102 19.04 -0.24 13.97
CA SER A 102 19.33 1.14 13.59
C SER A 102 18.20 1.73 12.72
N ALA A 103 17.74 1.01 11.70
CA ALA A 103 16.74 1.49 10.76
C ALA A 103 15.37 1.74 11.42
N THR A 104 14.99 0.93 12.40
CA THR A 104 13.69 1.00 13.05
C THR A 104 13.69 1.81 14.35
N SER A 105 14.86 2.22 14.85
CA SER A 105 14.96 3.10 16.02
C SER A 105 14.58 4.54 15.67
N LYS A 106 14.23 5.31 16.71
CA LYS A 106 13.98 6.75 16.56
C LYS A 106 15.31 7.47 16.31
N GLN A 107 15.58 7.86 15.09
CA GLN A 107 16.74 8.66 14.71
C GLN A 107 16.47 10.15 14.94
N VAL A 108 15.24 10.60 14.67
CA VAL A 108 14.83 12.00 14.81
C VAL A 108 13.43 12.11 15.38
N SER A 109 13.15 13.23 16.02
CA SER A 109 11.81 13.61 16.45
C SER A 109 11.06 14.26 15.29
N ASN A 110 9.84 13.87 15.08
CA ASN A 110 8.92 14.46 14.09
C ASN A 110 7.67 15.06 14.73
N GLY A 111 7.72 15.31 16.04
CA GLY A 111 6.66 15.92 16.83
C GLY A 111 6.65 15.45 18.27
N SER A 112 5.65 15.88 19.03
CA SER A 112 5.52 15.60 20.47
C SER A 112 4.11 15.14 20.89
N ASN A 113 3.16 14.97 19.95
CA ASN A 113 1.83 14.50 20.30
C ASN A 113 1.84 12.98 20.55
N PRO A 114 1.63 12.49 21.79
CA PRO A 114 1.79 11.09 22.13
C PRO A 114 0.71 10.16 21.56
N ILE A 115 -0.42 10.71 21.12
CA ILE A 115 -1.53 9.95 20.52
C ILE A 115 -1.53 9.96 18.99
N ASN A 116 -0.63 10.73 18.37
CA ASN A 116 -0.53 10.80 16.92
C ASN A 116 0.60 9.89 16.43
N ASP A 117 0.28 8.90 15.60
CA ASP A 117 1.21 7.92 15.06
C ASP A 117 2.27 8.51 14.12
N TRP A 118 2.07 9.73 13.61
CA TRP A 118 3.04 10.43 12.75
C TRP A 118 3.97 11.36 13.53
N THR A 119 3.91 11.37 14.86
CA THR A 119 4.76 12.20 15.73
C THR A 119 5.58 11.39 16.75
N GLN A 120 5.62 10.07 16.60
CA GLN A 120 6.35 9.20 17.55
C GLN A 120 7.86 9.13 17.25
N GLY A 121 8.29 9.62 16.11
CA GLY A 121 9.66 9.62 15.63
C GLY A 121 9.80 8.95 14.26
N TYR A 122 10.99 9.07 13.68
CA TYR A 122 11.31 8.54 12.38
C TYR A 122 12.69 7.88 12.38
N GLY A 123 12.78 6.68 11.79
CA GLY A 123 14.02 5.94 11.58
C GLY A 123 14.57 6.09 10.16
N PHE A 124 15.26 5.10 9.65
CA PHE A 124 15.70 5.08 8.25
C PHE A 124 14.54 4.63 7.35
N GLN A 125 13.68 5.58 6.99
CA GLN A 125 12.43 5.39 6.22
C GLN A 125 11.37 4.52 6.92
N PHE A 126 11.45 4.39 8.24
CA PHE A 126 10.43 3.80 9.07
C PHE A 126 9.79 4.85 9.97
N TRP A 127 8.48 4.90 9.96
CA TRP A 127 7.72 5.65 10.95
C TRP A 127 7.70 4.89 12.28
N ARG A 128 8.04 5.59 13.37
CA ARG A 128 7.70 5.09 14.70
C ARG A 128 6.21 5.31 14.95
N SER A 129 5.61 4.43 15.72
CA SER A 129 4.18 4.47 16.08
C SER A 129 3.99 4.26 17.56
N ARG A 130 2.77 4.44 18.03
CA ARG A 130 2.38 4.10 19.42
C ARG A 130 2.77 2.65 19.75
N TYR A 131 2.76 2.30 21.01
CA TYR A 131 3.06 0.96 21.54
C TYR A 131 4.42 0.42 21.06
N ASN A 132 5.42 1.30 21.04
CA ASN A 132 6.80 0.97 20.64
C ASN A 132 6.91 0.25 19.30
N SER A 133 5.92 0.42 18.43
CA SER A 133 5.88 -0.18 17.11
C SER A 133 6.56 0.69 16.05
N TYR A 134 6.76 0.13 14.86
CA TYR A 134 7.25 0.85 13.68
C TYR A 134 6.58 0.32 12.42
N ARG A 135 6.59 1.11 11.37
CA ARG A 135 5.89 0.75 10.15
C ARG A 135 6.50 1.32 8.86
N GLY A 136 6.28 0.63 7.75
CA GLY A 136 6.20 1.20 6.42
C GLY A 136 4.79 1.76 6.19
N ASP A 137 4.70 2.92 5.54
CA ASP A 137 3.48 3.70 5.40
C ASP A 137 3.35 4.17 3.96
N GLY A 138 2.32 3.76 3.28
CA GLY A 138 2.04 4.10 1.88
C GLY A 138 0.73 4.86 1.73
N ALA A 139 0.63 5.59 0.64
CA ALA A 139 -0.58 6.32 0.28
C ALA A 139 -1.81 5.42 0.27
N MET A 140 -2.98 5.99 0.53
CA MET A 140 -4.27 5.30 0.56
C MET A 140 -4.37 4.18 1.62
N GLY A 141 -3.53 4.20 2.67
CA GLY A 141 -3.60 3.24 3.78
C GLY A 141 -2.94 1.89 3.50
N GLN A 142 -1.79 1.90 2.84
CA GLN A 142 -0.94 0.73 2.71
C GLN A 142 -0.01 0.67 3.93
N PHE A 143 -0.11 -0.36 4.76
CA PHE A 143 0.71 -0.46 5.97
C PHE A 143 1.44 -1.79 6.09
N CYS A 144 2.69 -1.72 6.52
CA CYS A 144 3.46 -2.82 7.07
C CYS A 144 3.80 -2.47 8.51
N LEU A 145 2.94 -2.83 9.45
CA LEU A 145 3.10 -2.51 10.87
C LEU A 145 3.74 -3.67 11.61
N VAL A 146 4.80 -3.36 12.35
CA VAL A 146 5.52 -4.34 13.18
C VAL A 146 5.41 -3.93 14.65
N ILE A 147 4.92 -4.82 15.50
CA ILE A 147 4.71 -4.63 16.93
C ILE A 147 5.56 -5.66 17.69
N PRO A 148 6.84 -5.34 17.97
CA PRO A 148 7.78 -6.32 18.56
C PRO A 148 7.33 -6.88 19.90
N GLU A 149 6.73 -6.06 20.76
CA GLU A 149 6.26 -6.46 22.09
C GLU A 149 5.13 -7.50 22.06
N LYS A 150 4.47 -7.65 20.91
CA LYS A 150 3.40 -8.63 20.68
C LYS A 150 3.83 -9.75 19.73
N ASP A 151 5.08 -9.80 19.31
CA ASP A 151 5.57 -10.71 18.25
C ASP A 151 4.64 -10.73 17.03
N MET A 152 4.21 -9.53 16.58
CA MET A 152 3.12 -9.37 15.62
C MET A 152 3.53 -8.50 14.43
N VAL A 153 3.04 -8.90 13.26
CA VAL A 153 3.04 -8.11 12.03
C VAL A 153 1.61 -7.97 11.53
N ILE A 154 1.25 -6.76 11.12
CA ILE A 154 -0.03 -6.47 10.46
C ILE A 154 0.27 -5.83 9.11
N ALA A 155 -0.12 -6.50 8.04
CA ALA A 155 -0.07 -5.96 6.69
C ALA A 155 -1.47 -5.53 6.26
N ILE A 156 -1.59 -4.32 5.74
CA ILE A 156 -2.86 -3.75 5.32
C ILE A 156 -2.69 -3.18 3.92
N THR A 157 -3.62 -3.51 3.03
CA THR A 157 -3.82 -2.83 1.76
C THR A 157 -5.22 -2.25 1.74
N SER A 158 -5.35 -0.97 1.42
CA SER A 158 -6.65 -0.29 1.40
C SER A 158 -6.69 0.82 0.34
N GLY A 159 -7.85 1.45 0.20
CA GLY A 159 -8.08 2.57 -0.71
C GLY A 159 -8.72 3.76 0.03
N THR A 160 -8.22 4.09 1.23
CA THR A 160 -8.78 5.19 2.04
C THR A 160 -7.84 6.38 2.16
N ASN A 161 -8.42 7.57 2.22
CA ASN A 161 -7.68 8.79 2.55
C ASN A 161 -7.56 9.01 4.07
N ASP A 162 -8.33 8.29 4.88
CA ASP A 162 -8.27 8.38 6.34
C ASP A 162 -7.31 7.31 6.90
N LEU A 163 -6.03 7.61 6.83
CA LEU A 163 -4.97 6.74 7.32
C LEU A 163 -5.00 6.63 8.86
N ALA A 164 -5.44 7.69 9.53
CA ALA A 164 -5.52 7.72 10.99
C ALA A 164 -6.55 6.72 11.50
N LEU A 165 -7.73 6.67 10.87
CA LEU A 165 -8.77 5.69 11.20
C LEU A 165 -8.26 4.25 11.09
N VAL A 166 -7.47 3.93 10.05
CA VAL A 166 -6.90 2.58 9.89
C VAL A 166 -6.02 2.21 11.08
N MET A 167 -5.16 3.13 11.52
CA MET A 167 -4.31 2.91 12.69
C MET A 167 -5.12 2.82 14.00
N GLU A 168 -6.13 3.64 14.17
CA GLU A 168 -7.02 3.60 15.33
C GLU A 168 -7.77 2.26 15.42
N LEU A 169 -8.27 1.73 14.31
CA LEU A 169 -8.89 0.39 14.29
C LEU A 169 -7.92 -0.72 14.73
N VAL A 170 -6.64 -0.60 14.40
CA VAL A 170 -5.62 -1.54 14.90
C VAL A 170 -5.47 -1.41 16.41
N TRP A 171 -5.37 -0.19 16.93
CA TRP A 171 -5.15 0.06 18.36
C TRP A 171 -6.36 -0.27 19.22
N ASP A 172 -7.55 0.04 18.74
CA ASP A 172 -8.78 -0.08 19.53
C ASP A 172 -9.44 -1.45 19.39
N ILE A 173 -9.24 -2.14 18.27
CA ILE A 173 -9.91 -3.41 18.00
C ILE A 173 -8.93 -4.57 18.00
N ILE A 174 -7.82 -4.50 17.25
CA ILE A 174 -6.93 -5.65 17.08
C ILE A 174 -6.06 -5.82 18.32
N LEU A 175 -5.34 -4.79 18.73
CA LEU A 175 -4.35 -4.87 19.80
C LEU A 175 -4.95 -5.33 21.14
N PRO A 176 -6.09 -4.81 21.62
CA PRO A 176 -6.69 -5.25 22.89
C PRO A 176 -7.20 -6.71 22.87
N ASN A 177 -7.49 -7.23 21.68
CA ASN A 177 -7.96 -8.60 21.50
C ASN A 177 -6.83 -9.61 21.20
N THR A 178 -5.57 -9.20 21.34
CA THR A 178 -4.44 -10.13 21.24
C THR A 178 -4.22 -10.85 22.55
N SER A 179 -3.94 -12.15 22.48
CA SER A 179 -3.63 -12.97 23.65
C SER A 179 -2.11 -13.12 23.82
N GLU A 180 -1.62 -13.06 25.05
CA GLU A 180 -0.24 -13.38 25.40
C GLU A 180 0.00 -14.89 25.44
N THR A 181 -1.06 -15.67 25.49
CA THR A 181 -1.02 -17.12 25.50
C THR A 181 -1.58 -17.69 24.21
N LYS A 182 -1.16 -18.92 23.91
CA LYS A 182 -1.71 -19.64 22.74
C LYS A 182 -3.21 -19.77 22.85
N ILE A 183 -3.92 -19.29 21.82
CA ILE A 183 -5.37 -19.39 21.72
C ILE A 183 -5.78 -20.87 21.63
N ILE A 184 -6.76 -21.25 22.43
CA ILE A 184 -7.35 -22.60 22.37
C ILE A 184 -8.00 -22.77 20.99
N LYS A 185 -7.60 -23.83 20.28
CA LYS A 185 -8.15 -24.15 18.97
C LYS A 185 -9.66 -24.38 19.08
N SER A 186 -10.44 -23.68 18.29
CA SER A 186 -11.89 -23.85 18.16
C SER A 186 -12.26 -23.90 16.69
N ASP A 187 -12.58 -25.08 16.19
CA ASP A 187 -12.98 -25.25 14.78
C ASP A 187 -14.29 -24.51 14.48
N ILE A 188 -15.18 -24.38 15.46
CA ILE A 188 -16.42 -23.60 15.35
C ILE A 188 -16.12 -22.11 15.12
N ALA A 189 -15.26 -21.53 15.98
CA ALA A 189 -14.87 -20.13 15.86
C ALA A 189 -14.11 -19.87 14.55
N TYR A 190 -13.20 -20.78 14.17
CA TYR A 190 -12.44 -20.70 12.92
C TYR A 190 -13.36 -20.73 11.69
N ASN A 191 -14.30 -21.67 11.63
CA ASN A 191 -15.24 -21.78 10.51
C ASN A 191 -16.18 -20.58 10.43
N LYS A 192 -16.62 -20.04 11.59
CA LYS A 192 -17.40 -18.80 11.63
C LYS A 192 -16.61 -17.61 11.08
N LEU A 193 -15.34 -17.44 11.48
CA LEU A 193 -14.46 -16.42 10.95
C LEU A 193 -14.25 -16.56 9.46
N LYS A 194 -13.91 -17.78 8.99
CA LYS A 194 -13.68 -18.05 7.57
C LYS A 194 -14.92 -17.73 6.73
N LYS A 195 -16.12 -18.13 7.20
CA LYS A 195 -17.38 -17.79 6.54
C LYS A 195 -17.61 -16.28 6.50
N LYS A 196 -17.31 -15.57 7.60
CA LYS A 196 -17.45 -14.10 7.64
C LYS A 196 -16.51 -13.44 6.64
N LEU A 197 -15.22 -13.84 6.62
CA LEU A 197 -14.22 -13.26 5.72
C LEU A 197 -14.58 -13.51 4.25
N SER A 198 -15.05 -14.71 3.90
CA SER A 198 -15.44 -15.04 2.51
C SER A 198 -16.73 -14.33 2.04
N SER A 199 -17.50 -13.77 2.96
CA SER A 199 -18.73 -13.00 2.66
C SER A 199 -18.53 -11.50 2.72
N LEU A 200 -17.31 -11.03 2.99
CA LEU A 200 -17.02 -9.59 2.95
C LEU A 200 -17.04 -9.13 1.50
N SER A 201 -17.76 -8.06 1.26
CA SER A 201 -17.79 -7.33 0.01
C SER A 201 -17.81 -5.84 0.31
N LEU A 202 -17.19 -5.06 -0.54
CA LEU A 202 -17.37 -3.63 -0.53
C LEU A 202 -18.69 -3.36 -1.26
N ASN A 203 -19.71 -2.94 -0.52
CA ASN A 203 -20.90 -2.43 -1.18
C ASN A 203 -20.52 -1.15 -1.93
N PRO A 204 -20.82 -1.06 -3.22
CA PRO A 204 -20.66 0.20 -3.93
C PRO A 204 -21.49 1.27 -3.23
N TYR A 205 -21.18 2.51 -3.50
CA TYR A 205 -21.82 3.70 -2.90
C TYR A 205 -23.32 3.79 -3.24
N SER A 206 -24.09 2.75 -2.94
CA SER A 206 -25.52 2.63 -3.25
C SER A 206 -26.42 3.55 -2.40
N ASN A 207 -25.86 4.27 -1.42
CA ASN A 207 -26.66 5.06 -0.46
C ASN A 207 -26.71 6.57 -0.74
N ARG A 208 -26.24 7.03 -1.88
CA ARG A 208 -26.50 8.43 -2.27
C ARG A 208 -27.49 8.48 -3.40
N MET A 209 -28.75 8.61 -3.02
CA MET A 209 -29.91 8.83 -3.89
C MET A 209 -30.02 7.80 -5.00
N GLY A 210 -30.97 6.88 -4.85
CA GLY A 210 -31.43 6.08 -5.97
C GLY A 210 -31.75 7.00 -7.14
N VAL A 211 -30.79 7.12 -8.05
CA VAL A 211 -31.04 7.80 -9.34
C VAL A 211 -32.00 6.89 -10.06
N LYS A 212 -33.27 7.26 -10.06
CA LYS A 212 -34.31 6.48 -10.75
C LYS A 212 -33.86 6.28 -12.19
N ASN A 213 -34.10 5.10 -12.77
CA ASN A 213 -33.90 4.78 -14.20
C ASN A 213 -34.38 5.88 -15.17
N SER A 214 -35.32 6.71 -14.73
CA SER A 214 -35.78 7.90 -15.45
C SER A 214 -34.69 8.96 -15.66
N ILE A 215 -33.70 9.06 -14.79
CA ILE A 215 -32.59 10.04 -14.89
C ILE A 215 -31.55 9.52 -15.89
N ILE A 216 -31.24 8.23 -15.89
CA ILE A 216 -30.31 7.65 -16.89
C ILE A 216 -30.84 7.78 -18.28
N LYS A 217 -32.15 7.56 -18.51
CA LYS A 217 -32.79 7.80 -19.80
C LYS A 217 -32.65 9.26 -20.26
N SER A 218 -32.53 10.23 -19.37
CA SER A 218 -32.29 11.63 -19.72
C SER A 218 -30.82 11.92 -20.11
N PHE A 219 -29.89 11.05 -19.76
CA PHE A 219 -28.46 11.16 -20.08
C PHE A 219 -28.03 10.30 -21.28
N SER A 220 -28.95 9.68 -22.01
CA SER A 220 -28.66 8.86 -23.21
C SER A 220 -28.09 9.68 -24.38
N LYS A 221 -27.33 10.72 -24.09
CA LYS A 221 -26.65 11.55 -25.10
C LYS A 221 -25.20 11.07 -25.21
N LYS A 222 -24.67 11.23 -26.42
CA LYS A 222 -23.27 11.07 -26.73
C LYS A 222 -22.55 12.38 -26.40
N TYR A 223 -21.58 12.33 -25.49
CA TYR A 223 -20.75 13.46 -25.08
C TYR A 223 -19.43 13.38 -25.83
N GLN A 224 -19.08 14.40 -26.56
CA GLN A 224 -17.78 14.53 -27.20
C GLN A 224 -16.75 14.91 -26.12
N ILE A 225 -15.60 14.29 -26.16
CA ILE A 225 -14.49 14.56 -25.24
C ILE A 225 -13.41 15.30 -26.05
N GLU A 226 -12.84 16.32 -25.44
CA GLU A 226 -11.65 17.01 -25.98
C GLU A 226 -10.46 16.05 -26.07
N ASP A 227 -9.48 16.39 -26.91
CA ASP A 227 -8.26 15.58 -27.07
C ASP A 227 -7.62 15.28 -25.72
N ASN A 228 -7.35 14.00 -25.47
CA ASN A 228 -6.81 13.49 -24.20
C ASN A 228 -5.81 12.37 -24.47
N GLU A 229 -5.00 12.06 -23.44
CA GLU A 229 -3.92 11.06 -23.54
C GLU A 229 -4.46 9.63 -23.73
N GLU A 230 -5.67 9.33 -23.26
CA GLU A 230 -6.32 8.03 -23.38
C GLU A 230 -6.97 7.82 -24.78
N GLY A 231 -7.02 8.84 -25.61
CA GLY A 231 -7.59 8.78 -26.96
C GLY A 231 -9.11 8.58 -27.00
N VAL A 232 -9.82 8.87 -25.90
CA VAL A 232 -11.28 8.78 -25.81
C VAL A 232 -11.92 9.93 -26.59
N LYS A 233 -12.68 9.62 -27.62
CA LYS A 233 -13.39 10.62 -28.47
C LYS A 233 -14.76 10.97 -27.96
N SER A 234 -15.46 10.00 -27.37
CA SER A 234 -16.80 10.24 -26.85
C SER A 234 -17.19 9.25 -25.78
N ILE A 235 -18.10 9.68 -24.91
CA ILE A 235 -18.73 8.87 -23.87
C ILE A 235 -20.24 8.88 -24.10
N SER A 236 -20.86 7.71 -24.01
CA SER A 236 -22.32 7.61 -24.01
C SER A 236 -22.80 6.64 -22.93
N PHE A 237 -23.93 6.99 -22.32
CA PHE A 237 -24.60 6.13 -21.35
C PHE A 237 -25.69 5.33 -22.08
N LYS A 238 -25.65 4.02 -21.93
CA LYS A 238 -26.62 3.09 -22.52
C LYS A 238 -27.26 2.25 -21.43
N THR A 239 -28.52 1.94 -21.64
CA THR A 239 -29.28 1.01 -20.80
C THR A 239 -29.94 -0.01 -21.68
N ASP A 240 -29.83 -1.27 -21.36
CA ASP A 240 -30.72 -2.31 -21.89
C ASP A 240 -31.71 -2.81 -20.82
N GLU A 241 -32.38 -3.93 -21.05
CA GLU A 241 -33.43 -4.43 -20.15
C GLU A 241 -32.92 -4.80 -18.75
N ASN A 242 -31.62 -5.15 -18.61
CA ASN A 242 -31.04 -5.69 -17.38
C ASN A 242 -29.81 -4.93 -16.90
N ASP A 243 -29.07 -4.23 -17.78
CA ASP A 243 -27.78 -3.65 -17.48
C ASP A 243 -27.65 -2.20 -17.94
N ASN A 244 -26.76 -1.48 -17.26
CA ASN A 244 -26.37 -0.12 -17.65
C ASN A 244 -24.90 -0.15 -18.09
N PHE A 245 -24.59 0.62 -19.15
CA PHE A 245 -23.25 0.65 -19.73
C PHE A 245 -22.78 2.07 -19.94
N ILE A 246 -21.50 2.28 -19.74
CA ILE A 246 -20.78 3.43 -20.30
C ILE A 246 -20.07 2.90 -21.56
N GLU A 247 -20.39 3.45 -22.71
CA GLU A 247 -19.66 3.20 -23.95
C GLU A 247 -18.61 4.30 -24.12
N LEU A 248 -17.34 3.90 -24.11
CA LEU A 248 -16.22 4.75 -24.50
C LEU A 248 -15.88 4.46 -25.96
N GLU A 249 -15.86 5.49 -26.80
CA GLU A 249 -15.46 5.38 -28.19
C GLU A 249 -14.09 5.99 -28.37
N MET A 250 -13.14 5.18 -28.77
CA MET A 250 -11.78 5.54 -29.11
C MET A 250 -11.58 5.51 -30.62
N GLU A 251 -10.38 5.78 -31.12
CA GLU A 251 -10.13 5.93 -32.55
C GLU A 251 -10.45 4.67 -33.37
N ASN A 252 -10.10 3.49 -32.84
CA ASN A 252 -10.22 2.23 -33.55
C ASN A 252 -11.04 1.18 -32.80
N GLU A 253 -11.56 1.48 -31.62
CA GLU A 253 -12.30 0.55 -30.79
C GLU A 253 -13.38 1.22 -29.94
N LYS A 254 -14.28 0.40 -29.42
CA LYS A 254 -15.27 0.78 -28.43
C LYS A 254 -15.15 -0.10 -27.23
N GLU A 255 -15.11 0.50 -26.08
CA GLU A 255 -15.14 -0.21 -24.79
C GLU A 255 -16.50 -0.04 -24.14
N LEU A 256 -17.06 -1.12 -23.63
CA LEU A 256 -18.30 -1.13 -22.87
C LEU A 256 -17.98 -1.47 -21.43
N ILE A 257 -18.23 -0.53 -20.54
CA ILE A 257 -18.06 -0.70 -19.11
C ILE A 257 -19.45 -0.87 -18.50
N SER A 258 -19.77 -2.09 -18.05
CA SER A 258 -21.02 -2.31 -17.33
C SER A 258 -20.96 -1.68 -15.95
N PHE A 259 -22.04 -1.07 -15.51
CA PHE A 259 -22.18 -0.61 -14.14
C PHE A 259 -23.58 -0.93 -13.65
N ASP A 260 -23.63 -1.39 -12.41
CA ASP A 260 -24.87 -1.69 -11.73
C ASP A 260 -24.99 -0.83 -10.48
N TYR A 261 -26.21 -0.50 -10.10
CA TYR A 261 -26.48 0.19 -8.84
C TYR A 261 -26.49 -0.77 -7.63
N GLU A 262 -26.52 -2.07 -7.87
CA GLU A 262 -26.64 -3.10 -6.84
C GLU A 262 -25.41 -4.00 -6.66
N SER A 263 -24.47 -4.00 -7.61
CA SER A 263 -23.30 -4.87 -7.56
C SER A 263 -22.08 -4.27 -8.27
N PHE A 264 -21.12 -3.81 -7.50
CA PHE A 264 -19.71 -3.70 -7.89
C PHE A 264 -18.89 -4.66 -7.06
#